data_b8f55b51d054d88e14c930f0b48e9cdd
#
_entry.id   b8f55b51d054d88e14c930f0b48e9cdd
#
_cell.length_a   1.000
_cell.length_b   1.000
_cell.length_c   1.000
_cell.angle_alpha   90.00
_cell.angle_beta   90.00
_cell.angle_gamma   90.00
#
_symmetry.space_group_name_H-M   'P 1'
#
loop_
_entity.id
_entity.type
_entity.pdbx_description
1 polymer ?
#
loop_
_entity_poly.entity_id
_entity_poly.type
_entity_poly.pdbx_seq_one_letter_code
_entity_poly.pdbx_strand_id
1 'polypeptide(L)'
;MKITEVKVHLVQSWRKTDHIASPWIFVQVYTDEGVVGLGDATNWPGGTIIKQAIDELGKLIIGEDPFNIELLYHRMYHALQQIGQTGVVIAAISGIEIALWDIVGKTSGQPIYNLIGGVCRDKIRFYSHASTPEECGRLAEKGVTAIKAYFPAAIPDNGEHITTPRSITILEEKQALEHMMRCREVVGDAVDIATD
;
A
#
# COMPACT_ATOMS: atom_id res chain seq x y z
N MET A 1 3.92 20.86 21.22
CA MET A 1 3.65 19.39 21.09
C MET A 1 4.95 18.67 20.82
N LYS A 2 5.15 17.52 21.43
CA LYS A 2 6.35 16.67 21.22
C LYS A 2 5.96 15.22 21.04
N ILE A 3 6.67 14.53 20.17
CA ILE A 3 6.52 13.08 19.97
C ILE A 3 7.08 12.36 21.20
N THR A 4 6.28 11.48 21.80
CA THR A 4 6.65 10.73 22.99
C THR A 4 6.92 9.25 22.71
N GLU A 5 6.24 8.68 21.71
CA GLU A 5 6.35 7.26 21.38
C GLU A 5 5.95 6.98 19.94
N VAL A 6 6.56 5.97 19.33
CA VAL A 6 6.15 5.36 18.05
C VAL A 6 5.87 3.89 18.28
N LYS A 7 4.66 3.43 17.95
CA LYS A 7 4.23 2.03 18.06
C LYS A 7 3.87 1.44 16.71
N VAL A 8 4.23 0.18 16.52
CA VAL A 8 3.89 -0.58 15.32
C VAL A 8 2.96 -1.74 15.66
N HIS A 9 1.86 -1.85 14.94
CA HIS A 9 0.89 -2.91 15.08
C HIS A 9 0.86 -3.77 13.81
N LEU A 10 1.23 -5.03 13.94
CA LEU A 10 1.09 -6.02 12.88
C LEU A 10 -0.27 -6.68 13.01
N VAL A 11 -1.17 -6.38 12.09
CA VAL A 11 -2.52 -6.96 12.05
C VAL A 11 -2.54 -8.02 10.96
N GLN A 12 -2.79 -9.27 11.35
CA GLN A 12 -2.76 -10.39 10.42
C GLN A 12 -3.89 -10.27 9.41
N SER A 13 -3.56 -10.34 8.12
CA SER A 13 -4.57 -10.39 7.07
C SER A 13 -5.17 -11.80 6.98
N TRP A 14 -6.41 -11.90 6.46
CA TRP A 14 -7.12 -13.16 6.22
C TRP A 14 -6.47 -14.04 5.15
N ARG A 15 -5.59 -13.48 4.34
CA ARG A 15 -4.92 -14.22 3.29
C ARG A 15 -3.83 -15.07 3.92
N LYS A 16 -4.07 -16.38 3.95
CA LYS A 16 -3.00 -17.35 4.06
C LYS A 16 -2.24 -17.34 2.74
N THR A 17 -1.28 -16.44 2.62
CA THR A 17 -0.28 -16.54 1.57
C THR A 17 0.99 -17.01 2.24
N ASP A 18 1.36 -18.21 1.89
CA ASP A 18 2.69 -18.83 1.90
C ASP A 18 3.75 -18.22 2.83
N HIS A 19 4.52 -19.01 3.44
CA HIS A 19 5.78 -18.89 4.18
C HIS A 19 6.26 -17.53 4.75
N ILE A 20 5.82 -16.38 4.21
CA ILE A 20 6.14 -15.04 4.74
C ILE A 20 4.84 -14.32 5.11
N ALA A 21 4.66 -14.02 6.39
CA ALA A 21 3.50 -13.27 6.85
C ALA A 21 3.42 -11.89 6.20
N SER A 22 2.25 -11.55 5.67
CA SER A 22 1.95 -10.25 5.06
C SER A 22 0.87 -9.53 5.87
N PRO A 23 1.19 -9.06 7.08
CA PRO A 23 0.25 -8.34 7.90
C PRO A 23 0.03 -6.92 7.37
N TRP A 24 -1.11 -6.32 7.74
CA TRP A 24 -1.24 -4.87 7.74
C TRP A 24 -0.30 -4.29 8.79
N ILE A 25 0.35 -3.17 8.47
CA ILE A 25 1.37 -2.55 9.32
C ILE A 25 0.90 -1.14 9.68
N PHE A 26 0.22 -1.00 10.81
CA PHE A 26 -0.21 0.31 11.29
C PHE A 26 0.84 0.91 12.21
N VAL A 27 1.07 2.22 12.06
CA VAL A 27 2.01 3.02 12.85
C VAL A 27 1.22 4.03 13.65
N GLN A 28 1.42 4.06 14.98
CA GLN A 28 0.89 5.09 15.84
C GLN A 28 2.02 5.96 16.37
N VAL A 29 1.90 7.27 16.19
CA VAL A 29 2.80 8.29 16.76
C VAL A 29 2.06 9.03 17.87
N TYR A 30 2.57 8.93 19.08
CA TYR A 30 1.99 9.53 20.28
C TYR A 30 2.65 10.87 20.59
N THR A 31 1.88 11.80 21.16
CA THR A 31 2.39 13.11 21.58
C THR A 31 2.13 13.37 23.06
N ASP A 32 2.89 14.32 23.64
CA ASP A 32 2.73 14.77 25.03
C ASP A 32 1.40 15.51 25.28
N GLU A 33 0.70 15.94 24.22
CA GLU A 33 -0.61 16.58 24.31
C GLU A 33 -1.78 15.61 24.11
N GLY A 34 -1.50 14.29 24.02
CA GLY A 34 -2.52 13.25 23.90
C GLY A 34 -3.06 13.05 22.48
N VAL A 35 -2.57 13.79 21.51
CA VAL A 35 -2.91 13.57 20.10
C VAL A 35 -2.11 12.34 19.60
N VAL A 36 -2.82 11.41 18.95
CA VAL A 36 -2.20 10.21 18.36
C VAL A 36 -2.43 10.22 16.86
N GLY A 37 -1.35 10.16 16.09
CA GLY A 37 -1.39 9.99 14.64
C GLY A 37 -1.40 8.52 14.25
N LEU A 38 -2.10 8.20 13.17
CA LEU A 38 -2.17 6.87 12.58
C LEU A 38 -1.62 6.91 11.16
N GLY A 39 -0.67 6.01 10.88
CA GLY A 39 -0.12 5.78 9.55
C GLY A 39 -0.20 4.32 9.13
N ASP A 40 0.05 4.07 7.87
CA ASP A 40 0.10 2.73 7.27
C ASP A 40 1.43 2.56 6.52
N ALA A 41 2.19 1.53 6.90
CA ALA A 41 3.46 1.15 6.29
C ALA A 41 3.35 -0.17 5.52
N THR A 42 2.14 -0.63 5.21
CA THR A 42 1.91 -1.93 4.59
C THR A 42 2.60 -2.02 3.24
N ASN A 43 3.50 -2.98 3.14
CA ASN A 43 4.16 -3.37 1.89
C ASN A 43 4.35 -4.89 1.87
N TRP A 44 4.24 -5.50 0.72
CA TRP A 44 4.25 -6.95 0.55
C TRP A 44 5.54 -7.44 -0.09
N PRO A 45 6.14 -8.53 0.44
CA PRO A 45 6.06 -9.13 1.77
C PRO A 45 7.04 -8.44 2.76
N GLY A 46 7.04 -8.84 4.04
CA GLY A 46 8.12 -8.45 4.96
C GLY A 46 7.72 -7.59 6.17
N GLY A 47 6.50 -7.76 6.69
CA GLY A 47 6.00 -6.96 7.79
C GLY A 47 6.89 -6.84 9.02
N THR A 48 7.58 -7.91 9.42
CA THR A 48 8.51 -7.90 10.56
C THR A 48 9.76 -7.07 10.30
N ILE A 49 10.25 -7.07 9.05
CA ILE A 49 11.41 -6.28 8.64
C ILE A 49 11.06 -4.78 8.64
N ILE A 50 9.89 -4.44 8.09
CA ILE A 50 9.39 -3.05 8.07
C ILE A 50 9.14 -2.57 9.50
N LYS A 51 8.54 -3.41 10.36
CA LYS A 51 8.37 -3.09 11.77
C LYS A 51 9.70 -2.74 12.44
N GLN A 52 10.74 -3.55 12.24
CA GLN A 52 12.05 -3.28 12.80
C GLN A 52 12.65 -1.96 12.28
N ALA A 53 12.47 -1.66 11.01
CA ALA A 53 12.91 -0.38 10.44
C ALA A 53 12.15 0.81 11.08
N ILE A 54 10.85 0.69 11.33
CA ILE A 54 10.07 1.72 12.03
C ILE A 54 10.55 1.89 13.47
N ASP A 55 10.81 0.78 14.19
CA ASP A 55 11.31 0.82 15.56
C ASP A 55 12.67 1.56 15.67
N GLU A 56 13.54 1.43 14.66
CA GLU A 56 14.82 2.16 14.62
C GLU A 56 14.61 3.63 14.22
N LEU A 57 13.83 3.91 13.19
CA LEU A 57 13.57 5.28 12.73
C LEU A 57 12.78 6.10 13.75
N GLY A 58 11.85 5.46 14.48
CA GLY A 58 11.08 6.10 15.53
C GLY A 58 11.94 6.73 16.62
N LYS A 59 13.07 6.11 16.95
CA LYS A 59 14.02 6.65 17.95
C LYS A 59 14.58 8.02 17.57
N LEU A 60 14.68 8.29 16.27
CA LEU A 60 15.25 9.55 15.75
C LEU A 60 14.32 10.74 15.90
N ILE A 61 13.04 10.50 16.13
CA ILE A 61 12.00 11.53 16.16
C ILE A 61 11.38 11.76 17.55
N ILE A 62 11.73 10.94 18.54
CA ILE A 62 11.28 11.15 19.93
C ILE A 62 11.76 12.51 20.44
N GLY A 63 10.85 13.26 21.07
CA GLY A 63 11.10 14.61 21.60
C GLY A 63 11.01 15.73 20.56
N GLU A 64 10.87 15.40 19.29
CA GLU A 64 10.72 16.37 18.20
C GLU A 64 9.27 16.87 18.06
N ASP A 65 9.11 18.00 17.38
CA ASP A 65 7.81 18.57 17.04
C ASP A 65 7.24 17.85 15.81
N PRO A 66 6.05 17.20 15.91
CA PRO A 66 5.45 16.49 14.79
C PRO A 66 5.04 17.38 13.61
N PHE A 67 4.99 18.70 13.78
CA PHE A 67 4.73 19.63 12.68
C PHE A 67 5.92 19.82 11.74
N ASN A 68 7.11 19.46 12.16
CA ASN A 68 8.33 19.55 11.33
C ASN A 68 8.47 18.34 10.39
N ILE A 69 7.41 17.98 9.65
CA ILE A 69 7.32 16.73 8.86
C ILE A 69 8.50 16.58 7.91
N GLU A 70 8.81 17.60 7.10
CA GLU A 70 9.91 17.57 6.13
C GLU A 70 11.28 17.36 6.81
N LEU A 71 11.52 18.04 7.93
CA LEU A 71 12.77 17.88 8.68
C LEU A 71 12.90 16.45 9.19
N LEU A 72 11.82 15.88 9.74
CA LEU A 72 11.81 14.53 10.27
C LEU A 72 11.95 13.49 9.14
N TYR A 73 11.27 13.71 8.00
CA TYR A 73 11.43 12.89 6.81
C TYR A 73 12.91 12.84 6.38
N HIS A 74 13.54 13.98 6.18
CA HIS A 74 14.95 14.05 5.76
C HIS A 74 15.89 13.41 6.77
N ARG A 75 15.64 13.59 8.06
CA ARG A 75 16.44 12.95 9.13
C ARG A 75 16.37 11.42 9.01
N MET A 76 15.18 10.86 8.89
CA MET A 76 14.98 9.41 8.72
C MET A 76 15.57 8.90 7.41
N TYR A 77 15.37 9.63 6.31
CA TYR A 77 15.87 9.27 4.99
C TYR A 77 17.40 9.18 4.95
N HIS A 78 18.09 10.18 5.51
CA HIS A 78 19.55 10.21 5.54
C HIS A 78 20.16 9.22 6.54
N ALA A 79 19.46 8.92 7.64
CA ALA A 79 19.97 7.98 8.63
C ALA A 79 20.20 6.57 8.08
N LEU A 80 19.37 6.14 7.13
CA LEU A 80 19.42 4.81 6.53
C LEU A 80 19.89 4.79 5.07
N GLN A 81 20.48 5.89 4.56
CA GLN A 81 20.87 6.01 3.16
C GLN A 81 21.83 4.91 2.66
N GLN A 82 22.68 4.38 3.54
CA GLN A 82 23.67 3.36 3.17
C GLN A 82 23.08 1.96 3.00
N ILE A 83 21.90 1.69 3.57
CA ILE A 83 21.22 0.40 3.43
C ILE A 83 20.09 0.43 2.39
N GLY A 84 19.94 1.54 1.68
CA GLY A 84 18.98 1.71 0.61
C GLY A 84 17.86 2.69 0.94
N GLN A 85 17.45 3.43 -0.08
CA GLN A 85 16.41 4.46 0.00
C GLN A 85 15.16 4.05 -0.77
N THR A 86 14.89 2.76 -0.83
CA THR A 86 13.72 2.16 -1.50
C THR A 86 13.17 1.01 -0.67
N GLY A 87 12.02 0.48 -1.04
CA GLY A 87 11.44 -0.71 -0.42
C GLY A 87 11.17 -0.53 1.07
N VAL A 88 11.79 -1.37 1.91
CA VAL A 88 11.56 -1.43 3.36
C VAL A 88 11.75 -0.09 4.06
N VAL A 89 12.82 0.64 3.73
CA VAL A 89 13.15 1.91 4.37
C VAL A 89 12.07 2.95 4.06
N ILE A 90 11.70 3.08 2.79
CA ILE A 90 10.67 4.06 2.38
C ILE A 90 9.29 3.67 2.92
N ALA A 91 8.93 2.39 2.94
CA ALA A 91 7.69 1.94 3.56
C ALA A 91 7.62 2.33 5.05
N ALA A 92 8.72 2.15 5.78
CA ALA A 92 8.81 2.53 7.19
C ALA A 92 8.70 4.06 7.40
N ILE A 93 9.42 4.85 6.58
CA ILE A 93 9.34 6.32 6.62
C ILE A 93 7.92 6.78 6.30
N SER A 94 7.30 6.23 5.24
CA SER A 94 5.93 6.59 4.83
C SER A 94 4.91 6.34 5.94
N GLY A 95 5.00 5.21 6.64
CA GLY A 95 4.10 4.93 7.75
C GLY A 95 4.22 5.95 8.89
N ILE A 96 5.44 6.38 9.22
CA ILE A 96 5.67 7.43 10.22
C ILE A 96 5.15 8.78 9.69
N GLU A 97 5.51 9.15 8.48
CA GLU A 97 5.15 10.43 7.85
C GLU A 97 3.64 10.60 7.71
N ILE A 98 2.92 9.58 7.28
CA ILE A 98 1.45 9.58 7.25
C ILE A 98 0.87 9.83 8.66
N ALA A 99 1.45 9.23 9.70
CA ALA A 99 1.02 9.45 11.08
C ALA A 99 1.29 10.90 11.54
N LEU A 100 2.39 11.52 11.11
CA LEU A 100 2.66 12.93 11.39
C LEU A 100 1.63 13.85 10.71
N TRP A 101 1.30 13.60 9.44
CA TRP A 101 0.23 14.32 8.74
C TRP A 101 -1.13 14.15 9.44
N ASP A 102 -1.44 12.96 9.96
CA ASP A 102 -2.67 12.72 10.71
C ASP A 102 -2.71 13.53 12.01
N ILE A 103 -1.58 13.70 12.72
CA ILE A 103 -1.46 14.60 13.88
C ILE A 103 -1.76 16.04 13.46
N VAL A 104 -1.12 16.52 12.39
CA VAL A 104 -1.31 17.88 11.89
C VAL A 104 -2.77 18.12 11.50
N GLY A 105 -3.39 17.18 10.79
CA GLY A 105 -4.81 17.25 10.42
C GLY A 105 -5.74 17.32 11.63
N LYS A 106 -5.55 16.45 12.61
CA LYS A 106 -6.31 16.40 13.87
C LYS A 106 -6.17 17.68 14.67
N THR A 107 -4.94 18.16 14.82
CA THR A 107 -4.64 19.38 15.59
C THR A 107 -5.18 20.64 14.92
N SER A 108 -5.12 20.70 13.58
CA SER A 108 -5.63 21.84 12.80
C SER A 108 -7.15 21.77 12.57
N GLY A 109 -7.81 20.66 12.90
CA GLY A 109 -9.22 20.43 12.61
C GLY A 109 -9.53 20.42 11.11
N GLN A 110 -8.54 20.03 10.28
CA GLN A 110 -8.64 20.04 8.82
C GLN A 110 -8.34 18.66 8.24
N PRO A 111 -9.06 18.24 7.20
CA PRO A 111 -8.66 17.05 6.44
C PRO A 111 -7.33 17.31 5.71
N ILE A 112 -6.52 16.27 5.57
CA ILE A 112 -5.17 16.37 5.01
C ILE A 112 -5.17 17.04 3.62
N TYR A 113 -6.15 16.73 2.76
CA TYR A 113 -6.19 17.30 1.42
C TYR A 113 -6.28 18.85 1.43
N ASN A 114 -6.90 19.46 2.45
CA ASN A 114 -6.92 20.92 2.59
C ASN A 114 -5.54 21.48 2.93
N LEU A 115 -4.75 20.74 3.68
CA LEU A 115 -3.40 21.14 4.10
C LEU A 115 -2.36 21.04 2.99
N ILE A 116 -2.56 20.09 2.06
CA ILE A 116 -1.62 19.80 0.97
C ILE A 116 -2.02 20.37 -0.39
N GLY A 117 -3.07 21.21 -0.47
CA GLY A 117 -3.42 21.88 -1.72
C GLY A 117 -4.90 22.06 -2.00
N GLY A 118 -5.78 21.47 -1.20
CA GLY A 118 -7.23 21.62 -1.33
C GLY A 118 -7.89 20.62 -2.28
N VAL A 119 -9.18 20.82 -2.50
CA VAL A 119 -10.02 19.92 -3.31
C VAL A 119 -9.79 20.13 -4.80
N CYS A 120 -9.32 19.11 -5.48
CA CYS A 120 -9.26 19.07 -6.95
C CYS A 120 -10.46 18.35 -7.56
N ARG A 121 -11.07 17.42 -6.83
CA ARG A 121 -12.27 16.66 -7.24
C ARG A 121 -12.98 16.12 -6.02
N ASP A 122 -14.29 15.96 -6.13
CA ASP A 122 -15.16 15.44 -5.06
C ASP A 122 -15.33 13.92 -5.12
N LYS A 123 -14.98 13.30 -6.25
CA LYS A 123 -15.07 11.85 -6.47
C LYS A 123 -13.80 11.33 -7.12
N ILE A 124 -13.40 10.14 -6.71
CA ILE A 124 -12.26 9.41 -7.25
C ILE A 124 -12.78 8.16 -7.94
N ARG A 125 -12.39 7.98 -9.21
CA ARG A 125 -12.60 6.72 -9.92
C ARG A 125 -11.68 5.67 -9.33
N PHE A 126 -12.22 4.52 -8.96
CA PHE A 126 -11.45 3.38 -8.49
C PHE A 126 -11.54 2.22 -9.49
N TYR A 127 -10.61 1.30 -9.38
CA TYR A 127 -10.67 0.01 -10.05
C TYR A 127 -10.82 -1.11 -9.03
N SER A 128 -11.28 -2.26 -9.49
CA SER A 128 -11.37 -3.48 -8.69
C SER A 128 -10.57 -4.60 -9.31
N HIS A 129 -10.12 -5.54 -8.50
CA HIS A 129 -9.43 -6.74 -8.98
C HIS A 129 -10.42 -7.81 -9.38
N ALA A 130 -10.11 -8.57 -10.43
CA ALA A 130 -10.81 -9.77 -10.86
C ALA A 130 -9.83 -10.80 -11.39
N SER A 131 -10.09 -12.08 -11.14
CA SER A 131 -9.25 -13.19 -11.58
C SER A 131 -9.87 -13.97 -12.73
N THR A 132 -11.19 -13.81 -12.97
CA THR A 132 -11.90 -14.51 -14.03
C THR A 132 -12.81 -13.58 -14.84
N PRO A 133 -13.15 -13.95 -16.10
CA PRO A 133 -14.11 -13.17 -16.91
C PRO A 133 -15.46 -12.99 -16.20
N GLU A 134 -15.93 -14.01 -15.48
CA GLU A 134 -17.21 -13.96 -14.74
C GLU A 134 -17.15 -12.95 -13.59
N GLU A 135 -16.01 -12.84 -12.90
CA GLU A 135 -15.79 -11.80 -11.89
C GLU A 135 -15.77 -10.41 -12.51
N CYS A 136 -15.10 -10.26 -13.66
CA CYS A 136 -15.12 -9.01 -14.43
C CYS A 136 -16.56 -8.59 -14.77
N GLY A 137 -17.38 -9.50 -15.27
CA GLY A 137 -18.79 -9.25 -15.59
C GLY A 137 -19.59 -8.80 -14.38
N ARG A 138 -19.46 -9.51 -13.26
CA ARG A 138 -20.16 -9.14 -11.99
C ARG A 138 -19.75 -7.75 -11.48
N LEU A 139 -18.50 -7.35 -11.67
CA LEU A 139 -18.03 -6.03 -11.29
C LEU A 139 -18.58 -4.96 -12.23
N ALA A 140 -18.60 -5.19 -13.54
CA ALA A 140 -19.18 -4.29 -14.51
C ALA A 140 -20.70 -4.08 -14.26
N GLU A 141 -21.46 -5.14 -13.96
CA GLU A 141 -22.86 -5.06 -13.58
C GLU A 141 -23.10 -4.20 -12.33
N LYS A 142 -22.14 -4.16 -11.39
CA LYS A 142 -22.16 -3.29 -10.20
C LYS A 142 -21.76 -1.84 -10.49
N GLY A 143 -21.48 -1.50 -11.76
CA GLY A 143 -21.10 -0.15 -12.16
C GLY A 143 -19.61 0.15 -11.98
N VAL A 144 -18.75 -0.85 -11.75
CA VAL A 144 -17.30 -0.66 -11.76
C VAL A 144 -16.83 -0.41 -13.20
N THR A 145 -16.17 0.72 -13.42
CA THR A 145 -15.77 1.16 -14.77
C THR A 145 -14.29 0.88 -15.08
N ALA A 146 -13.53 0.34 -14.14
CA ALA A 146 -12.14 -0.06 -14.34
C ALA A 146 -11.84 -1.34 -13.55
N ILE A 147 -11.23 -2.33 -14.20
CA ILE A 147 -10.93 -3.64 -13.62
C ILE A 147 -9.46 -3.96 -13.86
N LYS A 148 -8.76 -4.42 -12.81
CA LYS A 148 -7.44 -5.01 -12.94
C LYS A 148 -7.62 -6.53 -13.00
N ALA A 149 -7.50 -7.08 -14.23
CA ALA A 149 -7.61 -8.50 -14.47
C ALA A 149 -6.25 -9.18 -14.27
N TYR A 150 -6.20 -10.23 -13.45
CA TYR A 150 -5.00 -11.03 -13.28
C TYR A 150 -4.80 -12.00 -14.44
N PHE A 151 -3.53 -12.23 -14.71
CA PHE A 151 -3.05 -13.11 -15.76
C PHE A 151 -2.99 -14.55 -15.24
N PRO A 152 -3.73 -15.54 -15.82
CA PRO A 152 -3.76 -16.91 -15.30
C PRO A 152 -2.39 -17.60 -15.33
N ALA A 153 -1.53 -17.26 -16.28
CA ALA A 153 -0.20 -17.87 -16.41
C ALA A 153 0.77 -17.46 -15.27
N ALA A 154 0.46 -16.43 -14.52
CA ALA A 154 1.26 -15.99 -13.37
C ALA A 154 0.92 -16.76 -12.08
N ILE A 155 -0.16 -17.55 -12.07
CA ILE A 155 -0.58 -18.35 -10.93
C ILE A 155 -0.49 -19.83 -11.33
N PRO A 156 0.45 -20.61 -10.78
CA PRO A 156 0.48 -22.04 -10.99
C PRO A 156 -0.83 -22.71 -10.55
N ASP A 157 -1.20 -23.82 -11.17
CA ASP A 157 -2.43 -24.58 -10.86
C ASP A 157 -2.52 -25.02 -9.39
N ASN A 158 -1.40 -25.05 -8.68
CA ASN A 158 -1.31 -25.38 -7.24
C ASN A 158 -1.46 -24.17 -6.33
N GLY A 159 -1.67 -22.96 -6.86
CA GLY A 159 -1.81 -21.72 -6.07
C GLY A 159 -0.50 -21.20 -5.47
N GLU A 160 0.64 -21.78 -5.80
CA GLU A 160 1.95 -21.28 -5.35
C GLU A 160 2.38 -20.05 -6.17
N HIS A 161 2.74 -18.97 -5.49
CA HIS A 161 3.37 -17.84 -6.14
C HIS A 161 4.72 -18.25 -6.74
N ILE A 162 4.93 -17.95 -8.01
CA ILE A 162 6.21 -18.20 -8.67
C ILE A 162 7.25 -17.28 -8.06
N THR A 163 8.09 -17.84 -7.20
CA THR A 163 9.19 -17.09 -6.57
C THR A 163 10.47 -17.09 -7.43
N THR A 164 10.49 -17.91 -8.49
CA THR A 164 11.64 -18.01 -9.39
C THR A 164 11.31 -17.34 -10.72
N PRO A 165 12.15 -16.41 -11.20
CA PRO A 165 11.99 -15.83 -12.53
C PRO A 165 12.00 -16.96 -13.58
N ARG A 166 10.97 -17.00 -14.44
CA ARG A 166 10.90 -17.91 -15.58
C ARG A 166 10.41 -17.19 -16.82
N SER A 167 10.77 -17.71 -17.97
CA SER A 167 10.22 -17.23 -19.21
C SER A 167 8.80 -17.75 -19.40
N ILE A 168 7.92 -16.89 -19.88
CA ILE A 168 6.57 -17.27 -20.31
C ILE A 168 6.70 -18.10 -21.59
N THR A 169 6.02 -19.23 -21.66
CA THR A 169 5.96 -20.06 -22.86
C THR A 169 4.97 -19.48 -23.87
N ILE A 170 5.12 -19.83 -25.15
CA ILE A 170 4.17 -19.43 -26.20
C ILE A 170 2.74 -19.89 -25.90
N LEU A 171 2.58 -21.03 -25.23
CA LEU A 171 1.26 -21.53 -24.84
C LEU A 171 0.64 -20.64 -23.75
N GLU A 172 1.42 -20.29 -22.74
CA GLU A 172 0.97 -19.39 -21.65
C GLU A 172 0.61 -17.99 -22.19
N GLU A 173 1.40 -17.46 -23.13
CA GLU A 173 1.09 -16.20 -23.80
C GLU A 173 -0.26 -16.27 -24.52
N LYS A 174 -0.53 -17.33 -25.29
CA LYS A 174 -1.82 -17.53 -25.94
C LYS A 174 -2.97 -17.63 -24.97
N GLN A 175 -2.81 -18.42 -23.91
CA GLN A 175 -3.84 -18.56 -22.89
C GLN A 175 -4.19 -17.23 -22.23
N ALA A 176 -3.20 -16.43 -22.04
CA ALA A 176 -3.35 -15.12 -21.48
C ALA A 176 -4.11 -14.15 -22.39
N LEU A 177 -3.74 -14.12 -23.65
CA LEU A 177 -4.47 -13.33 -24.64
C LEU A 177 -5.94 -13.76 -24.74
N GLU A 178 -6.21 -15.07 -24.78
CA GLU A 178 -7.57 -15.60 -24.78
C GLU A 178 -8.34 -15.20 -23.51
N HIS A 179 -7.69 -15.26 -22.34
CA HIS A 179 -8.31 -14.83 -21.08
C HIS A 179 -8.68 -13.33 -21.13
N MET A 180 -7.79 -12.48 -21.57
CA MET A 180 -8.04 -11.05 -21.69
C MET A 180 -9.13 -10.72 -22.71
N MET A 181 -9.16 -11.44 -23.83
CA MET A 181 -10.23 -11.32 -24.82
C MET A 181 -11.60 -11.66 -24.21
N ARG A 182 -11.70 -12.74 -23.46
CA ARG A 182 -12.95 -13.13 -22.75
C ARG A 182 -13.36 -12.08 -21.71
N CYS A 183 -12.40 -11.54 -20.95
CA CYS A 183 -12.69 -10.44 -20.02
C CYS A 183 -13.27 -9.24 -20.78
N ARG A 184 -12.69 -8.86 -21.90
CA ARG A 184 -13.18 -7.77 -22.76
C ARG A 184 -14.59 -8.04 -23.32
N GLU A 185 -14.84 -9.24 -23.82
CA GLU A 185 -16.15 -9.65 -24.33
C GLU A 185 -17.24 -9.51 -23.26
N VAL A 186 -16.96 -9.91 -22.02
CA VAL A 186 -17.93 -9.89 -20.93
C VAL A 186 -18.20 -8.47 -20.42
N VAL A 187 -17.19 -7.61 -20.33
CA VAL A 187 -17.36 -6.24 -19.78
C VAL A 187 -17.73 -5.18 -20.82
N GLY A 188 -17.57 -5.48 -22.12
CA GLY A 188 -17.80 -4.53 -23.22
C GLY A 188 -16.75 -3.41 -23.25
N ASP A 189 -16.96 -2.42 -24.15
CA ASP A 189 -15.99 -1.36 -24.44
C ASP A 189 -15.97 -0.23 -23.41
N ALA A 190 -16.99 -0.14 -22.57
CA ALA A 190 -17.14 0.96 -21.60
C ALA A 190 -16.33 0.78 -20.30
N VAL A 191 -15.73 -0.39 -20.10
CA VAL A 191 -14.96 -0.72 -18.89
C VAL A 191 -13.47 -0.81 -19.24
N ASP A 192 -12.64 -0.06 -18.54
CA ASP A 192 -11.18 -0.16 -18.71
C ASP A 192 -10.67 -1.46 -18.07
N ILE A 193 -9.77 -2.14 -18.79
CA ILE A 193 -9.07 -3.32 -18.27
C ILE A 193 -7.57 -3.00 -18.16
N ALA A 194 -7.04 -3.15 -16.97
CA ALA A 194 -5.61 -3.15 -16.70
C ALA A 194 -5.13 -4.59 -16.39
N THR A 195 -3.88 -4.88 -16.66
CA THR A 195 -3.22 -6.14 -16.28
C THR A 195 -1.79 -5.86 -15.83
N ASP A 196 -1.25 -6.72 -14.97
CA ASP A 196 0.17 -6.76 -14.57
C ASP A 196 0.90 -7.80 -15.41
#